data_84e9ac588fbbf1c4820849faa8142b0a
#
_entry.id   84e9ac588fbbf1c4820849faa8142b0a
#
_cell.length_a   1.000
_cell.length_b   1.000
_cell.length_c   1.000
_cell.angle_alpha   90.00
_cell.angle_beta   90.00
_cell.angle_gamma   90.00
#
_symmetry.space_group_name_H-M   'P 1'
#
loop_
_entity.id
_entity.type
_entity.pdbx_description
1 polymer ?
#
loop_
_entity_poly.entity_id
_entity_poly.type
_entity_poly.pdbx_seq_one_letter_code
_entity_poly.pdbx_strand_id
1 'polypeptide(L)'
;MLSFIEPDSDDMYDAQITISELIDEYLNDEILKMSSPGFHNELVNQISDILFEQWTIAEICEDTDEIYEEICDFVENVCNDYFENYDIPCRQYPITILSESRDCDAIQEKIKKLETTYQPDQRTSEWYEYRHNMITASNIWKVFASESQYNSLIYEKCLPFENKTGSGYVNTESALHWGVKYEPVSVMMYELFNNTKIGDFGCIQHPVYKCIGASPDGIIVDPSSDRFGHMVEIKNIVNREITGIPKEEYWIQMQLQLETCDLDSCDFVETRFREYENEWMFYNNIRRRKESVDIVVEKIDTAIDVELNLDFIEPDETTVNLTDVNLTDVNLTDVNLTVVNLESETVVNLDEPPFRGVICHFISKTFTSSVPKYVYMPVDTPIEKDVIDEWIKTQKELLKETHALFKVIYWYLDEYSCVFVKRNRKWFEAAVPKIQEAWNTIEKERVSGYEHRATKKKRNEVVVETTADNNKLIKNLQVNNGICLIKLD
;
A
#
# COMPACT_ATOMS: atom_id res chain seq x y z
N MET A 1 10.86 22.41 -25.64
CA MET A 1 10.79 23.84 -26.07
C MET A 1 10.07 23.84 -27.41
N LEU A 2 9.10 24.74 -27.63
CA LEU A 2 8.29 24.73 -28.84
C LEU A 2 9.09 25.20 -30.05
N SER A 3 9.19 24.39 -31.09
CA SER A 3 9.99 24.70 -32.30
C SER A 3 9.36 25.79 -33.18
N PHE A 4 8.06 26.03 -33.01
CA PHE A 4 7.25 26.97 -33.81
C PHE A 4 7.00 28.32 -33.11
N ILE A 5 7.50 28.53 -31.89
CA ILE A 5 7.45 29.80 -31.15
C ILE A 5 8.89 30.22 -30.81
N GLU A 6 9.21 31.52 -31.04
CA GLU A 6 10.55 32.02 -30.72
C GLU A 6 10.79 31.98 -29.19
N PRO A 7 11.92 31.43 -28.73
CA PRO A 7 12.31 31.47 -27.33
C PRO A 7 12.37 32.94 -26.83
N ASP A 8 11.93 33.14 -25.57
CA ASP A 8 11.89 34.48 -24.92
C ASP A 8 10.99 35.50 -25.62
N SER A 9 10.04 35.08 -26.48
CA SER A 9 9.06 35.96 -27.10
C SER A 9 7.87 36.23 -26.19
N ASP A 10 7.13 37.32 -26.48
CA ASP A 10 5.85 37.59 -25.81
C ASP A 10 4.87 36.41 -25.99
N ASP A 11 4.87 35.77 -27.17
CA ASP A 11 4.02 34.61 -27.45
C ASP A 11 4.35 33.40 -26.57
N MET A 12 5.63 33.16 -26.26
CA MET A 12 6.06 32.11 -25.34
C MET A 12 5.57 32.38 -23.90
N TYR A 13 5.67 33.66 -23.48
CA TYR A 13 5.19 34.07 -22.17
C TYR A 13 3.65 33.98 -22.06
N ASP A 14 2.92 34.40 -23.11
CA ASP A 14 1.46 34.29 -23.17
C ASP A 14 1.02 32.81 -23.13
N ALA A 15 1.77 31.91 -23.78
CA ALA A 15 1.55 30.44 -23.70
C ALA A 15 1.70 29.92 -22.26
N GLN A 16 2.75 30.32 -21.53
CA GLN A 16 2.95 29.95 -20.14
C GLN A 16 1.81 30.44 -19.23
N ILE A 17 1.34 31.69 -19.43
CA ILE A 17 0.21 32.23 -18.69
C ILE A 17 -1.03 31.38 -18.97
N THR A 18 -1.33 31.12 -20.24
CA THR A 18 -2.50 30.32 -20.64
C THR A 18 -2.49 28.95 -19.99
N ILE A 19 -1.34 28.27 -20.00
CA ILE A 19 -1.20 26.96 -19.32
C ILE A 19 -1.46 27.11 -17.81
N SER A 20 -0.91 28.14 -17.17
CA SER A 20 -1.11 28.37 -15.74
C SER A 20 -2.58 28.62 -15.39
N GLU A 21 -3.31 29.36 -16.24
CA GLU A 21 -4.76 29.59 -16.08
C GLU A 21 -5.56 28.28 -16.25
N LEU A 22 -5.19 27.42 -17.22
CA LEU A 22 -5.80 26.11 -17.41
C LEU A 22 -5.52 25.17 -16.22
N ILE A 23 -4.32 25.24 -15.62
CA ILE A 23 -4.02 24.50 -14.39
C ILE A 23 -4.91 24.98 -13.25
N ASP A 24 -5.07 26.30 -13.07
CA ASP A 24 -5.95 26.87 -12.04
C ASP A 24 -7.40 26.41 -12.22
N GLU A 25 -7.93 26.45 -13.44
CA GLU A 25 -9.28 25.97 -13.75
C GLU A 25 -9.45 24.48 -13.43
N TYR A 26 -8.50 23.64 -13.88
CA TYR A 26 -8.52 22.22 -13.60
C TYR A 26 -8.47 21.92 -12.09
N LEU A 27 -7.60 22.62 -11.35
CA LEU A 27 -7.47 22.42 -9.91
C LEU A 27 -8.71 22.90 -9.15
N ASN A 28 -9.38 23.93 -9.60
CA ASN A 28 -10.62 24.39 -8.97
C ASN A 28 -11.75 23.37 -9.09
N ASP A 29 -11.84 22.68 -10.23
CA ASP A 29 -12.91 21.73 -10.49
C ASP A 29 -12.59 20.32 -9.99
N GLU A 30 -11.33 19.90 -10.09
CA GLU A 30 -10.93 18.50 -9.96
C GLU A 30 -9.82 18.26 -8.90
N ILE A 31 -9.67 19.15 -7.92
CA ILE A 31 -8.58 19.05 -6.93
C ILE A 31 -8.54 17.72 -6.19
N LEU A 32 -9.67 17.06 -6.01
CA LEU A 32 -9.72 15.75 -5.35
C LEU A 32 -9.02 14.66 -6.15
N LYS A 33 -8.88 14.82 -7.47
CA LYS A 33 -8.11 13.89 -8.31
C LYS A 33 -6.61 13.89 -8.01
N MET A 34 -6.09 14.91 -7.29
CA MET A 34 -4.69 14.90 -6.85
C MET A 34 -4.32 13.69 -5.99
N SER A 35 -5.29 12.99 -5.44
CA SER A 35 -5.04 11.71 -4.76
C SER A 35 -4.66 10.56 -5.71
N SER A 36 -4.99 10.66 -6.99
CA SER A 36 -4.67 9.64 -8.01
C SER A 36 -3.17 9.60 -8.31
N PRO A 37 -2.55 8.41 -8.38
CA PRO A 37 -1.15 8.29 -8.82
C PRO A 37 -0.89 8.82 -10.23
N GLY A 38 -1.89 8.78 -11.11
CA GLY A 38 -1.79 9.26 -12.49
C GLY A 38 -2.14 10.74 -12.68
N PHE A 39 -2.45 11.49 -11.61
CA PHE A 39 -2.94 12.86 -11.69
C PHE A 39 -2.08 13.78 -12.56
N HIS A 40 -0.77 13.78 -12.37
CA HIS A 40 0.14 14.66 -13.11
C HIS A 40 0.08 14.40 -14.63
N ASN A 41 0.15 13.14 -15.02
CA ASN A 41 0.07 12.76 -16.44
C ASN A 41 -1.31 13.09 -17.04
N GLU A 42 -2.39 12.89 -16.28
CA GLU A 42 -3.75 13.24 -16.71
C GLU A 42 -3.88 14.76 -16.92
N LEU A 43 -3.35 15.57 -16.01
CA LEU A 43 -3.33 17.02 -16.12
C LEU A 43 -2.55 17.50 -17.35
N VAL A 44 -1.31 17.01 -17.51
CA VAL A 44 -0.46 17.36 -18.67
C VAL A 44 -1.14 16.98 -19.98
N ASN A 45 -1.67 15.77 -20.11
CA ASN A 45 -2.33 15.32 -21.32
C ASN A 45 -3.56 16.17 -21.64
N GLN A 46 -4.43 16.47 -20.67
CA GLN A 46 -5.64 17.27 -20.90
C GLN A 46 -5.32 18.69 -21.36
N ILE A 47 -4.32 19.33 -20.73
CA ILE A 47 -3.92 20.68 -21.14
C ILE A 47 -3.26 20.64 -22.52
N SER A 48 -2.43 19.66 -22.79
CA SER A 48 -1.78 19.49 -24.11
C SER A 48 -2.80 19.25 -25.21
N ASP A 49 -3.81 18.42 -24.97
CA ASP A 49 -4.91 18.19 -25.94
C ASP A 49 -5.64 19.49 -26.27
N ILE A 50 -5.98 20.31 -25.25
CA ILE A 50 -6.66 21.59 -25.43
C ILE A 50 -5.80 22.55 -26.26
N LEU A 51 -4.53 22.69 -25.90
CA LEU A 51 -3.61 23.61 -26.60
C LEU A 51 -3.36 23.18 -28.02
N PHE A 52 -3.09 21.90 -28.24
CA PHE A 52 -2.85 21.35 -29.58
C PHE A 52 -4.03 21.55 -30.51
N GLU A 53 -5.27 21.25 -30.03
CA GLU A 53 -6.49 21.51 -30.80
C GLU A 53 -6.66 23.00 -31.12
N GLN A 54 -6.52 23.88 -30.13
CA GLN A 54 -6.67 25.32 -30.31
C GLN A 54 -5.61 25.90 -31.24
N TRP A 55 -4.36 25.53 -31.11
CA TRP A 55 -3.25 26.05 -31.88
C TRP A 55 -3.27 25.55 -33.32
N THR A 56 -3.69 24.31 -33.55
CA THR A 56 -3.90 23.75 -34.89
C THR A 56 -5.04 24.48 -35.61
N ILE A 57 -6.18 24.72 -34.93
CA ILE A 57 -7.32 25.48 -35.49
C ILE A 57 -6.92 26.94 -35.81
N ALA A 58 -6.09 27.54 -34.97
CA ALA A 58 -5.59 28.90 -35.17
C ALA A 58 -4.44 29.02 -36.18
N GLU A 59 -4.03 27.90 -36.79
CA GLU A 59 -2.89 27.80 -37.73
C GLU A 59 -1.55 28.28 -37.11
N ILE A 60 -1.40 28.15 -35.79
CA ILE A 60 -0.17 28.47 -35.05
C ILE A 60 0.84 27.36 -35.19
N CYS A 61 0.39 26.09 -35.17
CA CYS A 61 1.23 24.92 -35.35
C CYS A 61 0.66 23.95 -36.39
N GLU A 62 1.51 23.02 -36.83
CA GLU A 62 1.11 21.95 -37.74
C GLU A 62 0.50 20.77 -36.95
N ASP A 63 -0.46 20.06 -37.56
CA ASP A 63 -1.09 18.88 -36.99
C ASP A 63 -0.18 17.66 -37.22
N THR A 64 0.83 17.50 -36.36
CA THR A 64 1.78 16.36 -36.39
C THR A 64 2.05 15.81 -34.99
N ASP A 65 2.41 14.53 -34.92
CA ASP A 65 2.75 13.87 -33.65
C ASP A 65 3.96 14.52 -32.99
N GLU A 66 4.96 14.96 -33.77
CA GLU A 66 6.16 15.63 -33.26
C GLU A 66 5.85 16.94 -32.53
N ILE A 67 4.93 17.73 -33.09
CA ILE A 67 4.47 18.99 -32.48
C ILE A 67 3.67 18.71 -31.21
N TYR A 68 2.85 17.66 -31.21
CA TYR A 68 2.11 17.26 -30.01
C TYR A 68 3.07 16.86 -28.86
N GLU A 69 4.12 16.09 -29.16
CA GLU A 69 5.15 15.73 -28.16
C GLU A 69 5.87 16.99 -27.60
N GLU A 70 6.21 17.97 -28.46
CA GLU A 70 6.81 19.22 -28.01
C GLU A 70 5.89 20.02 -27.09
N ILE A 71 4.57 20.03 -27.36
CA ILE A 71 3.57 20.67 -26.52
C ILE A 71 3.47 19.95 -25.17
N CYS A 72 3.45 18.61 -25.15
CA CYS A 72 3.43 17.85 -23.91
C CYS A 72 4.64 18.16 -23.02
N ASP A 73 5.85 18.16 -23.58
CA ASP A 73 7.07 18.51 -22.87
C ASP A 73 7.04 19.94 -22.31
N PHE A 74 6.49 20.87 -23.09
CA PHE A 74 6.37 22.27 -22.65
C PHE A 74 5.35 22.43 -21.51
N VAL A 75 4.18 21.81 -21.65
CA VAL A 75 3.13 21.81 -20.60
C VAL A 75 3.66 21.15 -19.33
N GLU A 76 4.40 20.03 -19.43
CA GLU A 76 4.99 19.36 -18.27
C GLU A 76 5.95 20.30 -17.52
N ASN A 77 6.81 21.03 -18.23
CA ASN A 77 7.73 21.98 -17.61
C ASN A 77 6.99 23.10 -16.89
N VAL A 78 5.95 23.67 -17.53
CA VAL A 78 5.14 24.73 -16.90
C VAL A 78 4.36 24.19 -15.69
N CYS A 79 3.83 22.96 -15.75
CA CYS A 79 3.19 22.32 -14.61
C CYS A 79 4.17 22.17 -13.42
N ASN A 80 5.40 21.74 -13.68
CA ASN A 80 6.41 21.59 -12.64
C ASN A 80 6.74 22.93 -11.99
N ASP A 81 6.97 23.98 -12.79
CA ASP A 81 7.22 25.34 -12.30
C ASP A 81 6.02 25.89 -11.52
N TYR A 82 4.79 25.60 -11.99
CA TYR A 82 3.56 26.02 -11.32
C TYR A 82 3.47 25.38 -9.91
N PHE A 83 3.67 24.08 -9.80
CA PHE A 83 3.57 23.40 -8.50
C PHE A 83 4.66 23.82 -7.52
N GLU A 84 5.87 24.14 -8.01
CA GLU A 84 6.92 24.69 -7.16
C GLU A 84 6.59 26.10 -6.65
N ASN A 85 6.08 26.97 -7.52
CA ASN A 85 5.84 28.40 -7.20
C ASN A 85 4.59 28.64 -6.34
N TYR A 86 3.57 27.78 -6.43
CA TYR A 86 2.30 27.99 -5.72
C TYR A 86 2.13 27.11 -4.48
N ASP A 87 3.21 26.46 -4.02
CA ASP A 87 3.23 25.59 -2.82
C ASP A 87 2.10 24.55 -2.82
N ILE A 88 1.79 24.02 -4.00
CA ILE A 88 0.88 22.91 -4.17
C ILE A 88 1.74 21.66 -4.37
N PRO A 89 1.81 20.74 -3.38
CA PRO A 89 2.67 19.56 -3.50
C PRO A 89 2.21 18.66 -4.63
N CYS A 90 3.01 18.53 -5.67
CA CYS A 90 2.79 17.59 -6.76
C CYS A 90 2.92 16.13 -6.28
N ARG A 91 2.21 15.21 -6.95
CA ARG A 91 2.36 13.75 -6.71
C ARG A 91 3.58 13.15 -7.38
N GLN A 92 4.23 13.89 -8.29
CA GLN A 92 5.40 13.41 -9.02
C GLN A 92 6.64 13.41 -8.14
N TYR A 93 7.39 12.33 -8.17
CA TYR A 93 8.59 12.14 -7.37
C TYR A 93 9.81 11.84 -8.26
N PRO A 94 11.06 12.16 -7.82
CA PRO A 94 11.44 12.45 -6.44
C PRO A 94 11.45 13.97 -6.14
N ILE A 95 10.73 14.38 -5.12
CA ILE A 95 10.96 15.71 -4.55
C ILE A 95 12.27 15.63 -3.80
N THR A 96 13.28 16.36 -4.26
CA THR A 96 14.50 16.56 -3.48
C THR A 96 14.11 17.30 -2.21
N ILE A 97 14.44 16.74 -1.05
CA ILE A 97 14.29 17.45 0.21
C ILE A 97 15.24 18.64 0.15
N LEU A 98 14.73 19.77 -0.35
CA LEU A 98 15.48 21.01 -0.23
C LEU A 98 15.55 21.30 1.26
N SER A 99 16.74 21.68 1.72
CA SER A 99 16.97 22.13 3.09
C SER A 99 16.29 23.50 3.28
N GLU A 100 14.96 23.52 3.26
CA GLU A 100 14.21 24.69 3.73
C GLU A 100 14.62 24.91 5.19
N SER A 101 14.84 26.17 5.55
CA SER A 101 15.14 26.55 6.93
C SER A 101 13.92 26.22 7.80
N ARG A 102 13.93 25.02 8.41
CA ARG A 102 12.85 24.55 9.26
C ARG A 102 12.87 25.26 10.61
N ASP A 103 11.73 25.74 11.06
CA ASP A 103 11.56 26.26 12.40
C ASP A 103 11.48 25.09 13.41
N CYS A 104 12.64 24.65 13.89
CA CYS A 104 12.75 23.54 14.82
C CYS A 104 12.00 23.81 16.14
N ASP A 105 11.90 25.06 16.57
CA ASP A 105 11.18 25.43 17.81
C ASP A 105 9.66 25.25 17.62
N ALA A 106 9.11 25.67 16.48
CA ALA A 106 7.72 25.47 16.14
C ALA A 106 7.37 23.97 15.98
N ILE A 107 8.26 23.19 15.36
CA ILE A 107 8.10 21.73 15.23
C ILE A 107 8.11 21.09 16.62
N GLN A 108 9.03 21.46 17.47
CA GLN A 108 9.12 20.94 18.86
C GLN A 108 7.84 21.23 19.66
N GLU A 109 7.26 22.42 19.51
CA GLU A 109 5.99 22.77 20.15
C GLU A 109 4.82 21.90 19.63
N LYS A 110 4.76 21.65 18.30
CA LYS A 110 3.77 20.75 17.71
C LYS A 110 3.89 19.33 18.26
N ILE A 111 5.09 18.76 18.30
CA ILE A 111 5.36 17.41 18.85
C ILE A 111 4.94 17.36 20.31
N LYS A 112 5.35 18.31 21.13
CA LYS A 112 4.99 18.38 22.55
C LYS A 112 3.47 18.47 22.76
N LYS A 113 2.77 19.21 21.90
CA LYS A 113 1.30 19.27 21.92
C LYS A 113 0.70 17.90 21.62
N LEU A 114 1.23 17.17 20.64
CA LEU A 114 0.78 15.81 20.31
C LEU A 114 1.01 14.85 21.47
N GLU A 115 2.19 14.87 22.11
CA GLU A 115 2.52 14.05 23.29
C GLU A 115 1.57 14.28 24.46
N THR A 116 1.07 15.50 24.64
CA THR A 116 0.14 15.88 25.71
C THR A 116 -1.33 15.70 25.34
N THR A 117 -1.64 15.46 24.06
CA THR A 117 -3.01 15.22 23.60
C THR A 117 -3.46 13.83 24.03
N TYR A 118 -4.73 13.72 24.49
CA TYR A 118 -5.30 12.42 24.82
C TYR A 118 -5.26 11.47 23.61
N GLN A 119 -4.67 10.32 23.83
CA GLN A 119 -4.53 9.26 22.84
C GLN A 119 -4.44 7.91 23.56
N PRO A 120 -5.42 7.02 23.38
CA PRO A 120 -5.36 5.70 24.00
C PRO A 120 -4.28 4.85 23.33
N ASP A 121 -3.62 4.01 24.14
CA ASP A 121 -2.57 3.09 23.67
C ASP A 121 -3.10 2.16 22.58
N GLN A 122 -2.32 1.99 21.54
CA GLN A 122 -2.68 1.17 20.37
C GLN A 122 -3.04 -0.26 20.78
N ARG A 123 -4.05 -0.81 20.08
CA ARG A 123 -4.52 -2.20 20.26
C ARG A 123 -5.16 -2.51 21.61
N THR A 124 -5.46 -1.50 22.43
CA THR A 124 -6.30 -1.63 23.63
C THR A 124 -7.79 -1.58 23.27
N SER A 125 -8.65 -2.04 24.20
CA SER A 125 -10.11 -1.92 24.01
C SER A 125 -10.54 -0.47 23.85
N GLU A 126 -9.96 0.42 24.65
CA GLU A 126 -10.20 1.86 24.62
C GLU A 126 -9.81 2.48 23.27
N TRP A 127 -8.69 2.05 22.70
CA TRP A 127 -8.26 2.48 21.37
C TRP A 127 -9.23 2.05 20.27
N TYR A 128 -9.75 0.81 20.32
CA TYR A 128 -10.75 0.35 19.35
C TYR A 128 -12.07 1.11 19.48
N GLU A 129 -12.54 1.37 20.70
CA GLU A 129 -13.74 2.15 20.98
C GLU A 129 -13.59 3.60 20.51
N TYR A 130 -12.43 4.22 20.80
CA TYR A 130 -12.13 5.58 20.38
C TYR A 130 -12.15 5.69 18.85
N ARG A 131 -11.51 4.77 18.15
CA ARG A 131 -11.50 4.69 16.67
C ARG A 131 -12.86 4.37 16.06
N HIS A 132 -13.71 3.64 16.76
CA HIS A 132 -15.06 3.35 16.30
C HIS A 132 -15.93 4.63 16.20
N ASN A 133 -15.67 5.61 17.04
CA ASN A 133 -16.39 6.88 17.12
C ASN A 133 -15.81 7.98 16.22
N MET A 134 -15.02 7.61 15.21
CA MET A 134 -14.50 8.50 14.16
C MET A 134 -14.15 7.72 12.90
N ILE A 135 -14.00 8.41 11.78
CA ILE A 135 -13.38 7.85 10.58
C ILE A 135 -11.88 8.03 10.72
N THR A 136 -11.13 6.93 10.70
CA THR A 136 -9.68 6.98 10.83
C THR A 136 -9.01 7.18 9.49
N ALA A 137 -7.85 7.82 9.46
CA ALA A 137 -7.08 8.09 8.26
C ALA A 137 -6.91 6.85 7.37
N SER A 138 -6.67 5.67 7.97
CA SER A 138 -6.53 4.39 7.24
C SER A 138 -7.81 3.92 6.51
N ASN A 139 -9.00 4.44 6.86
CA ASN A 139 -10.28 4.05 6.25
C ASN A 139 -10.94 5.16 5.43
N ILE A 140 -10.44 6.39 5.55
CA ILE A 140 -11.11 7.58 5.00
C ILE A 140 -11.12 7.59 3.47
N TRP A 141 -10.16 6.95 2.82
CA TRP A 141 -10.10 6.81 1.36
C TRP A 141 -11.38 6.19 0.79
N LYS A 142 -12.08 5.36 1.56
CA LYS A 142 -13.37 4.75 1.17
C LYS A 142 -14.47 5.78 0.90
N VAL A 143 -14.33 7.00 1.42
CA VAL A 143 -15.26 8.11 1.16
C VAL A 143 -15.18 8.57 -0.30
N PHE A 144 -14.00 8.46 -0.91
CA PHE A 144 -13.70 8.90 -2.27
C PHE A 144 -13.72 7.76 -3.29
N ALA A 145 -13.83 6.50 -2.82
CA ALA A 145 -13.79 5.31 -3.64
C ALA A 145 -15.17 4.94 -4.21
N SER A 146 -15.32 3.71 -4.70
CA SER A 146 -16.58 3.23 -5.25
C SER A 146 -17.70 3.21 -4.20
N GLU A 147 -18.95 3.25 -4.67
CA GLU A 147 -20.13 3.14 -3.82
C GLU A 147 -20.09 1.92 -2.90
N SER A 148 -19.54 0.80 -3.36
CA SER A 148 -19.36 -0.41 -2.55
C SER A 148 -18.42 -0.19 -1.36
N GLN A 149 -17.31 0.53 -1.56
CA GLN A 149 -16.38 0.86 -0.49
C GLN A 149 -16.97 1.87 0.48
N TYR A 150 -17.67 2.88 -0.04
CA TYR A 150 -18.40 3.86 0.77
C TYR A 150 -19.45 3.18 1.66
N ASN A 151 -20.27 2.29 1.09
CA ASN A 151 -21.26 1.52 1.82
C ASN A 151 -20.62 0.61 2.88
N SER A 152 -19.47 -0.01 2.57
CA SER A 152 -18.71 -0.82 3.53
C SER A 152 -18.21 0.00 4.72
N LEU A 153 -17.73 1.24 4.50
CA LEU A 153 -17.31 2.14 5.58
C LEU A 153 -18.46 2.48 6.51
N ILE A 154 -19.61 2.89 5.94
CA ILE A 154 -20.79 3.26 6.74
C ILE A 154 -21.30 2.06 7.52
N TYR A 155 -21.42 0.90 6.88
CA TYR A 155 -21.85 -0.33 7.53
C TYR A 155 -20.96 -0.69 8.72
N GLU A 156 -19.62 -0.69 8.51
CA GLU A 156 -18.63 -0.97 9.55
C GLU A 156 -18.77 -0.02 10.76
N LYS A 157 -18.95 1.28 10.50
CA LYS A 157 -19.06 2.31 11.53
C LYS A 157 -20.43 2.35 12.23
N CYS A 158 -21.47 1.80 11.59
CA CYS A 158 -22.80 1.68 12.17
C CYS A 158 -22.96 0.42 13.06
N LEU A 159 -22.16 -0.64 12.81
CA LEU A 159 -22.18 -1.83 13.66
C LEU A 159 -21.96 -1.46 15.13
N PRO A 160 -22.68 -2.08 16.08
CA PRO A 160 -22.38 -1.87 17.50
C PRO A 160 -20.93 -2.20 17.82
N PHE A 161 -20.31 -1.38 18.66
CA PHE A 161 -18.96 -1.69 19.12
C PHE A 161 -18.98 -2.99 19.95
N GLU A 162 -18.30 -4.00 19.45
CA GLU A 162 -18.06 -5.24 20.18
C GLU A 162 -16.65 -5.25 20.71
N ASN A 163 -16.51 -5.37 22.01
CA ASN A 163 -15.20 -5.49 22.63
C ASN A 163 -14.61 -6.88 22.35
N LYS A 164 -13.91 -7.01 21.22
CA LYS A 164 -13.25 -8.26 20.78
C LYS A 164 -11.94 -8.48 21.54
N THR A 165 -11.98 -8.36 22.86
CA THR A 165 -10.81 -8.68 23.68
C THR A 165 -10.56 -10.19 23.68
N GLY A 166 -9.68 -10.64 22.80
CA GLY A 166 -8.70 -11.65 23.13
C GLY A 166 -9.05 -13.13 23.11
N SER A 167 -10.06 -13.63 22.38
CA SER A 167 -10.23 -15.08 22.27
C SER A 167 -10.29 -15.64 20.84
N GLY A 168 -9.94 -14.85 19.84
CA GLY A 168 -9.92 -15.27 18.44
C GLY A 168 -8.59 -15.89 18.03
N TYR A 169 -8.65 -16.93 17.20
CA TYR A 169 -7.47 -17.46 16.49
C TYR A 169 -6.85 -16.34 15.64
N VAL A 170 -5.56 -16.08 15.82
CA VAL A 170 -4.79 -15.13 15.01
C VAL A 170 -4.20 -15.88 13.83
N ASN A 171 -4.62 -15.54 12.61
CA ASN A 171 -4.00 -16.08 11.40
C ASN A 171 -2.63 -15.41 11.18
N THR A 172 -1.57 -16.12 11.56
CA THR A 172 -0.17 -15.63 11.46
C THR A 172 0.37 -15.60 10.04
N GLU A 173 -0.32 -16.21 9.08
CA GLU A 173 0.07 -16.26 7.66
C GLU A 173 -0.61 -15.16 6.82
N SER A 174 -1.50 -14.36 7.42
CA SER A 174 -2.16 -13.28 6.70
C SER A 174 -1.23 -12.10 6.41
N ALA A 175 -1.47 -11.39 5.30
CA ALA A 175 -0.73 -10.16 4.96
C ALA A 175 -0.84 -9.08 6.06
N LEU A 176 -2.00 -9.02 6.74
CA LEU A 176 -2.18 -8.12 7.89
C LEU A 176 -1.25 -8.48 9.05
N HIS A 177 -1.13 -9.77 9.36
CA HIS A 177 -0.22 -10.22 10.42
C HIS A 177 1.25 -10.05 10.01
N TRP A 178 1.57 -10.22 8.73
CA TRP A 178 2.89 -9.92 8.18
C TRP A 178 3.27 -8.47 8.44
N GLY A 179 2.35 -7.52 8.16
CA GLY A 179 2.51 -6.11 8.50
C GLY A 179 2.89 -5.91 9.97
N VAL A 180 2.08 -6.45 10.88
CA VAL A 180 2.31 -6.35 12.34
C VAL A 180 3.64 -6.97 12.77
N LYS A 181 4.05 -8.09 12.16
CA LYS A 181 5.31 -8.78 12.48
C LYS A 181 6.53 -7.98 12.07
N TYR A 182 6.51 -7.33 10.89
CA TYR A 182 7.68 -6.65 10.34
C TYR A 182 7.72 -5.14 10.57
N GLU A 183 6.64 -4.51 11.02
CA GLU A 183 6.61 -3.08 11.34
C GLU A 183 7.75 -2.63 12.28
N PRO A 184 8.06 -3.35 13.41
CA PRO A 184 9.19 -2.97 14.25
C PRO A 184 10.55 -3.10 13.55
N VAL A 185 10.69 -4.04 12.60
CA VAL A 185 11.93 -4.18 11.82
C VAL A 185 12.06 -3.01 10.85
N SER A 186 10.96 -2.60 10.21
CA SER A 186 10.95 -1.43 9.31
C SER A 186 11.31 -0.15 10.06
N VAL A 187 10.82 0.01 11.29
CA VAL A 187 11.19 1.13 12.18
C VAL A 187 12.70 1.12 12.43
N MET A 188 13.25 -0.01 12.86
CA MET A 188 14.70 -0.14 13.11
C MET A 188 15.53 0.13 11.86
N MET A 189 15.10 -0.34 10.68
CA MET A 189 15.78 -0.08 9.42
C MET A 189 15.73 1.40 9.04
N TYR A 190 14.56 2.03 9.19
CA TYR A 190 14.40 3.46 8.92
C TYR A 190 15.29 4.32 9.84
N GLU A 191 15.29 4.03 11.15
CA GLU A 191 16.13 4.70 12.14
C GLU A 191 17.64 4.56 11.80
N LEU A 192 18.04 3.35 11.38
CA LEU A 192 19.43 3.08 10.99
C LEU A 192 19.83 3.88 9.74
N PHE A 193 18.98 3.85 8.68
CA PHE A 193 19.30 4.51 7.41
C PHE A 193 19.30 6.02 7.49
N ASN A 194 18.47 6.60 8.35
CA ASN A 194 18.34 8.04 8.50
C ASN A 194 19.03 8.59 9.75
N ASN A 195 19.75 7.75 10.51
CA ASN A 195 20.42 8.13 11.77
C ASN A 195 19.51 8.97 12.67
N THR A 196 18.32 8.47 12.96
CA THR A 196 17.26 9.21 13.67
C THR A 196 16.50 8.33 14.67
N LYS A 197 15.53 8.91 15.37
CA LYS A 197 14.63 8.19 16.28
C LYS A 197 13.19 8.54 16.01
N ILE A 198 12.36 7.48 15.96
CA ILE A 198 10.92 7.55 15.82
C ILE A 198 10.26 7.49 17.20
N GLY A 199 9.36 8.44 17.46
CA GLY A 199 8.47 8.42 18.63
C GLY A 199 7.15 7.76 18.31
N ASP A 200 6.63 6.97 19.25
CA ASP A 200 5.34 6.29 19.15
C ASP A 200 4.19 7.22 19.54
N PHE A 201 3.10 7.18 18.77
CA PHE A 201 1.87 7.91 19.04
C PHE A 201 0.65 7.00 18.91
N GLY A 202 -0.38 7.29 19.70
CA GLY A 202 -1.64 6.56 19.68
C GLY A 202 -2.61 7.03 18.60
N CYS A 203 -3.91 6.94 18.86
CA CYS A 203 -4.93 7.51 18.00
C CYS A 203 -5.23 8.95 18.40
N ILE A 204 -4.88 9.90 17.55
CA ILE A 204 -5.05 11.34 17.74
C ILE A 204 -6.32 11.78 17.01
N GLN A 205 -7.20 12.52 17.69
CA GLN A 205 -8.39 13.11 17.08
C GLN A 205 -8.06 14.47 16.48
N HIS A 206 -8.58 14.74 15.30
CA HIS A 206 -8.39 16.05 14.64
C HIS A 206 -8.90 17.20 15.51
N PRO A 207 -8.13 18.29 15.70
CA PRO A 207 -8.48 19.36 16.64
C PRO A 207 -9.80 20.07 16.31
N VAL A 208 -10.15 20.19 15.03
CA VAL A 208 -11.38 20.85 14.56
C VAL A 208 -12.45 19.82 14.18
N TYR A 209 -12.14 18.89 13.30
CA TYR A 209 -13.08 17.92 12.76
C TYR A 209 -13.11 16.63 13.60
N LYS A 210 -13.95 16.62 14.65
CA LYS A 210 -13.98 15.55 15.67
C LYS A 210 -14.33 14.16 15.12
N CYS A 211 -14.87 14.08 13.91
CA CYS A 211 -15.15 12.83 13.21
C CYS A 211 -13.91 12.23 12.52
N ILE A 212 -12.76 12.91 12.55
CA ILE A 212 -11.51 12.47 11.94
C ILE A 212 -10.50 12.11 13.02
N GLY A 213 -9.79 10.99 12.84
CA GLY A 213 -8.70 10.58 13.69
C GLY A 213 -7.58 9.91 12.91
N ALA A 214 -6.37 9.98 13.43
CA ALA A 214 -5.16 9.42 12.84
C ALA A 214 -4.32 8.67 13.87
N SER A 215 -3.66 7.62 13.42
CA SER A 215 -2.64 6.91 14.18
C SER A 215 -1.44 6.77 13.27
N PRO A 216 -0.47 7.69 13.31
CA PRO A 216 0.75 7.56 12.53
C PRO A 216 1.56 6.35 13.03
N ASP A 217 2.34 5.72 12.14
CA ASP A 217 3.24 4.64 12.52
C ASP A 217 4.45 5.21 13.32
N GLY A 218 4.68 6.51 13.23
CA GLY A 218 5.60 7.26 14.07
C GLY A 218 5.81 8.70 13.61
N ILE A 219 6.52 9.46 14.47
CA ILE A 219 6.95 10.83 14.17
C ILE A 219 8.42 10.92 14.58
N ILE A 220 9.24 11.58 13.77
CA ILE A 220 10.67 11.77 14.08
C ILE A 220 10.79 12.83 15.16
N VAL A 221 11.29 12.41 16.33
CA VAL A 221 11.38 13.23 17.55
C VAL A 221 12.81 13.67 17.87
N ASP A 222 13.78 13.26 17.09
CA ASP A 222 15.19 13.66 17.25
C ASP A 222 15.46 15.03 16.63
N PRO A 223 15.68 16.09 17.42
CA PRO A 223 15.92 17.44 16.89
C PRO A 223 17.20 17.58 16.08
N SER A 224 18.13 16.63 16.19
CA SER A 224 19.38 16.63 15.42
C SER A 224 19.23 16.05 14.01
N SER A 225 18.08 15.42 13.73
CA SER A 225 17.79 14.81 12.44
C SER A 225 17.35 15.85 11.42
N ASP A 226 17.85 15.71 10.19
CA ASP A 226 17.37 16.49 9.04
C ASP A 226 15.89 16.24 8.72
N ARG A 227 15.31 15.19 9.31
CA ARG A 227 13.89 14.80 9.17
C ARG A 227 13.06 15.08 10.42
N PHE A 228 13.58 15.91 11.36
CA PHE A 228 12.86 16.25 12.58
C PHE A 228 11.45 16.77 12.29
N GLY A 229 10.44 16.16 12.92
CA GLY A 229 9.03 16.49 12.71
C GLY A 229 8.38 15.82 11.49
N HIS A 230 9.12 15.05 10.68
CA HIS A 230 8.48 14.23 9.67
C HIS A 230 7.66 13.11 10.35
N MET A 231 6.51 12.87 9.83
CA MET A 231 5.74 11.66 10.12
C MET A 231 6.28 10.49 9.31
N VAL A 232 6.12 9.29 9.80
CA VAL A 232 6.50 8.06 9.09
C VAL A 232 5.25 7.19 8.94
N GLU A 233 5.00 6.73 7.72
CA GLU A 233 3.97 5.73 7.39
C GLU A 233 4.63 4.52 6.75
N ILE A 234 4.46 3.34 7.35
CA ILE A 234 5.17 2.11 6.99
C ILE A 234 4.22 1.11 6.33
N LYS A 235 4.65 0.55 5.21
CA LYS A 235 3.94 -0.56 4.55
C LYS A 235 4.90 -1.73 4.31
N ASN A 236 4.61 -2.85 4.95
CA ASN A 236 5.34 -4.10 4.75
C ASN A 236 4.71 -4.89 3.60
N ILE A 237 5.36 -4.89 2.45
CA ILE A 237 4.82 -5.43 1.20
C ILE A 237 5.15 -6.91 1.07
N VAL A 238 4.13 -7.73 0.77
CA VAL A 238 4.30 -9.18 0.57
C VAL A 238 4.56 -9.49 -0.90
N ASN A 239 3.62 -9.13 -1.80
CA ASN A 239 3.61 -9.62 -3.19
C ASN A 239 3.57 -8.53 -4.25
N ARG A 240 3.04 -7.31 -3.97
CA ARG A 240 2.95 -6.28 -5.00
C ARG A 240 4.30 -5.60 -5.25
N GLU A 241 4.46 -5.05 -6.42
CA GLU A 241 5.60 -4.22 -6.78
C GLU A 241 5.69 -2.94 -5.91
N ILE A 242 6.91 -2.52 -5.61
CA ILE A 242 7.23 -1.24 -4.96
C ILE A 242 7.65 -0.27 -6.06
N THR A 243 6.78 0.67 -6.39
CA THR A 243 6.99 1.61 -7.51
C THR A 243 7.58 2.94 -7.07
N GLY A 244 7.67 3.19 -5.75
CA GLY A 244 8.04 4.50 -5.21
C GLY A 244 6.91 5.55 -5.31
N ILE A 245 5.75 5.20 -5.84
CA ILE A 245 4.58 6.08 -5.89
C ILE A 245 3.51 5.54 -4.94
N PRO A 246 3.14 6.28 -3.87
CA PRO A 246 2.11 5.84 -2.96
C PRO A 246 0.78 5.61 -3.69
N LYS A 247 0.12 4.47 -3.43
CA LYS A 247 -1.25 4.26 -3.90
C LYS A 247 -2.17 5.36 -3.37
N GLU A 248 -3.28 5.59 -4.07
CA GLU A 248 -4.25 6.60 -3.69
C GLU A 248 -4.72 6.48 -2.23
N GLU A 249 -5.04 5.27 -1.79
CA GLU A 249 -5.47 4.99 -0.42
C GLU A 249 -4.43 5.37 0.64
N TYR A 250 -3.13 5.18 0.36
CA TYR A 250 -2.04 5.53 1.28
C TYR A 250 -1.74 7.03 1.25
N TRP A 251 -1.80 7.65 0.06
CA TRP A 251 -1.62 9.08 -0.04
C TRP A 251 -2.73 9.83 0.72
N ILE A 252 -4.00 9.46 0.53
CA ILE A 252 -5.13 9.99 1.29
C ILE A 252 -4.94 9.78 2.78
N GLN A 253 -4.50 8.60 3.20
CA GLN A 253 -4.20 8.30 4.60
C GLN A 253 -3.19 9.29 5.16
N MET A 254 -2.06 9.49 4.48
CA MET A 254 -1.00 10.41 4.92
C MET A 254 -1.48 11.86 4.98
N GLN A 255 -2.28 12.34 4.01
CA GLN A 255 -2.82 13.69 4.05
C GLN A 255 -3.68 13.92 5.31
N LEU A 256 -4.54 12.96 5.66
CA LEU A 256 -5.36 13.04 6.85
C LEU A 256 -4.54 12.96 8.15
N GLN A 257 -3.48 12.16 8.16
CA GLN A 257 -2.56 12.08 9.30
C GLN A 257 -1.81 13.40 9.48
N LEU A 258 -1.27 13.98 8.40
CA LEU A 258 -0.57 15.26 8.40
C LEU A 258 -1.48 16.40 8.90
N GLU A 259 -2.72 16.46 8.43
CA GLU A 259 -3.70 17.45 8.90
C GLU A 259 -4.07 17.26 10.37
N THR A 260 -4.27 16.01 10.80
CA THR A 260 -4.65 15.69 12.18
C THR A 260 -3.52 16.02 13.16
N CYS A 261 -2.28 15.75 12.77
CA CYS A 261 -1.08 15.97 13.59
C CYS A 261 -0.50 17.39 13.44
N ASP A 262 -1.02 18.18 12.50
CA ASP A 262 -0.49 19.50 12.12
C ASP A 262 1.00 19.48 11.75
N LEU A 263 1.40 18.44 11.01
CA LEU A 263 2.75 18.26 10.46
C LEU A 263 2.74 18.53 8.95
N ASP A 264 3.89 18.87 8.38
CA ASP A 264 3.96 19.34 7.01
C ASP A 264 4.54 18.30 6.04
N SER A 265 5.11 17.20 6.57
CA SER A 265 5.76 16.17 5.76
C SER A 265 5.66 14.77 6.36
N CYS A 266 5.66 13.77 5.49
CA CYS A 266 5.64 12.36 5.82
C CYS A 266 6.65 11.60 4.97
N ASP A 267 7.39 10.69 5.58
CA ASP A 267 8.20 9.71 4.88
C ASP A 267 7.37 8.42 4.71
N PHE A 268 7.01 8.13 3.47
CA PHE A 268 6.31 6.89 3.11
C PHE A 268 7.32 5.77 2.87
N VAL A 269 7.34 4.81 3.77
CA VAL A 269 8.32 3.72 3.79
C VAL A 269 7.66 2.43 3.35
N GLU A 270 8.13 1.85 2.26
CA GLU A 270 7.74 0.52 1.81
C GLU A 270 8.92 -0.43 1.94
N THR A 271 8.69 -1.54 2.62
CA THR A 271 9.70 -2.57 2.81
C THR A 271 9.17 -3.92 2.33
N ARG A 272 10.05 -4.71 1.74
CA ARG A 272 9.80 -6.12 1.48
C ARG A 272 10.81 -6.96 2.24
N PHE A 273 10.32 -7.70 3.22
CA PHE A 273 11.11 -8.70 3.90
C PHE A 273 10.84 -10.07 3.32
N ARG A 274 11.86 -10.93 3.38
CA ARG A 274 11.79 -12.33 3.07
C ARG A 274 12.35 -13.14 4.23
N GLU A 275 11.92 -14.38 4.34
CA GLU A 275 12.44 -15.30 5.35
C GLU A 275 13.36 -16.33 4.69
N TYR A 276 14.48 -16.64 5.35
CA TYR A 276 15.29 -17.80 5.00
C TYR A 276 14.57 -19.08 5.44
N GLU A 277 14.64 -20.11 4.65
CA GLU A 277 14.01 -21.39 4.99
C GLU A 277 14.60 -22.04 6.25
N ASN A 278 15.90 -21.84 6.47
CA ASN A 278 16.61 -22.41 7.60
C ASN A 278 17.84 -21.59 7.99
N GLU A 279 18.38 -21.92 9.17
CA GLU A 279 19.56 -21.29 9.77
C GLU A 279 20.80 -21.36 8.88
N TRP A 280 21.01 -22.47 8.18
CA TRP A 280 22.18 -22.65 7.32
C TRP A 280 22.15 -21.66 6.13
N MET A 281 21.00 -21.49 5.50
CA MET A 281 20.83 -20.51 4.41
C MET A 281 21.06 -19.07 4.91
N PHE A 282 20.62 -18.76 6.13
CA PHE A 282 20.84 -17.46 6.74
C PHE A 282 22.31 -17.12 6.93
N TYR A 283 23.09 -18.04 7.54
CA TYR A 283 24.52 -17.79 7.76
C TYR A 283 25.33 -17.76 6.47
N ASN A 284 24.96 -18.56 5.48
CA ASN A 284 25.62 -18.59 4.17
C ASN A 284 25.04 -17.60 3.16
N ASN A 285 24.07 -16.77 3.57
CA ASN A 285 23.39 -15.78 2.73
C ASN A 285 22.85 -16.35 1.41
N ILE A 286 22.29 -17.55 1.45
CA ILE A 286 21.71 -18.21 0.29
C ILE A 286 20.24 -17.81 0.15
N ARG A 287 19.92 -17.11 -0.94
CA ARG A 287 18.58 -16.64 -1.24
C ARG A 287 18.04 -17.32 -2.48
N ARG A 288 16.76 -17.66 -2.48
CA ARG A 288 16.06 -18.13 -3.69
C ARG A 288 15.37 -16.94 -4.35
N ARG A 289 15.63 -16.75 -5.63
CA ARG A 289 14.95 -15.76 -6.45
C ARG A 289 14.02 -16.51 -7.40
N LYS A 290 12.70 -16.24 -7.32
CA LYS A 290 11.79 -16.64 -8.38
C LYS A 290 12.05 -15.69 -9.57
N GLU A 291 12.66 -16.19 -10.63
CA GLU A 291 12.69 -15.46 -11.89
C GLU A 291 11.35 -15.67 -12.58
N SER A 292 10.64 -14.58 -12.85
CA SER A 292 9.51 -14.61 -13.77
C SER A 292 10.07 -14.86 -15.17
N VAL A 293 9.78 -16.01 -15.75
CA VAL A 293 10.11 -16.28 -17.15
C VAL A 293 8.98 -15.72 -17.99
N ASP A 294 9.24 -14.65 -18.72
CA ASP A 294 8.31 -14.16 -19.73
C ASP A 294 8.25 -15.20 -20.86
N ILE A 295 7.10 -15.81 -21.05
CA ILE A 295 6.86 -16.71 -22.18
C ILE A 295 6.70 -15.85 -23.43
N VAL A 296 7.74 -15.72 -24.21
CA VAL A 296 7.64 -15.16 -25.57
C VAL A 296 7.07 -16.27 -26.48
N VAL A 297 5.77 -16.19 -26.72
CA VAL A 297 5.15 -17.02 -27.76
C VAL A 297 5.44 -16.36 -29.12
N GLU A 298 6.45 -16.84 -29.84
CA GLU A 298 6.58 -16.48 -31.25
C GLU A 298 5.35 -16.97 -32.02
N LYS A 299 4.67 -16.05 -32.68
CA LYS A 299 3.49 -16.37 -33.53
C LYS A 299 3.87 -17.40 -34.57
N ILE A 300 3.28 -18.58 -34.45
CA ILE A 300 3.29 -19.57 -35.52
C ILE A 300 2.22 -19.14 -36.52
N ASP A 301 2.62 -18.86 -37.76
CA ASP A 301 1.75 -18.54 -38.90
C ASP A 301 0.96 -19.78 -39.38
N THR A 302 0.12 -20.35 -38.52
CA THR A 302 -0.90 -21.30 -38.94
C THR A 302 -2.17 -21.03 -38.12
N ALA A 303 -3.27 -20.83 -38.83
CA ALA A 303 -4.59 -20.55 -38.33
C ALA A 303 -5.13 -21.74 -37.50
N ILE A 304 -4.74 -21.79 -36.23
CA ILE A 304 -5.41 -22.58 -35.20
C ILE A 304 -5.61 -21.63 -34.03
N ASP A 305 -6.83 -21.13 -33.87
CA ASP A 305 -7.26 -20.40 -32.70
C ASP A 305 -7.32 -21.38 -31.50
N VAL A 306 -6.22 -21.45 -30.73
CA VAL A 306 -6.25 -22.04 -29.40
C VAL A 306 -6.46 -20.89 -28.42
N GLU A 307 -7.71 -20.64 -28.07
CA GLU A 307 -8.04 -19.81 -26.90
C GLU A 307 -7.52 -20.54 -25.64
N LEU A 308 -6.32 -20.17 -25.20
CA LEU A 308 -5.86 -20.47 -23.83
C LEU A 308 -6.60 -19.50 -22.89
N ASN A 309 -7.63 -19.99 -22.27
CA ASN A 309 -8.36 -19.27 -21.22
C ASN A 309 -7.50 -19.22 -19.96
N LEU A 310 -6.67 -18.18 -19.84
CA LEU A 310 -5.80 -17.91 -18.69
C LEU A 310 -6.52 -17.21 -17.52
N ASP A 311 -7.86 -17.06 -17.59
CA ASP A 311 -8.65 -16.32 -16.60
C ASP A 311 -8.86 -17.05 -15.26
N PHE A 312 -8.21 -18.20 -15.01
CA PHE A 312 -8.43 -19.02 -13.80
C PHE A 312 -7.15 -19.46 -13.08
N ILE A 313 -6.10 -18.66 -13.07
CA ILE A 313 -4.98 -18.91 -12.16
C ILE A 313 -4.97 -17.77 -11.12
N GLU A 314 -5.68 -18.01 -10.01
CA GLU A 314 -5.39 -17.27 -8.78
C GLU A 314 -3.95 -17.56 -8.33
N PRO A 315 -3.17 -16.55 -7.92
CA PRO A 315 -1.77 -16.73 -7.51
C PRO A 315 -1.69 -17.25 -6.07
N ASP A 316 -2.23 -18.44 -5.80
CA ASP A 316 -1.97 -19.16 -4.56
C ASP A 316 -2.09 -20.66 -4.78
N GLU A 317 -0.94 -21.30 -4.58
CA GLU A 317 -0.79 -22.75 -4.43
C GLU A 317 -1.26 -23.59 -5.61
N THR A 318 -0.35 -23.90 -6.54
CA THR A 318 -0.06 -25.28 -6.90
C THR A 318 0.87 -25.30 -8.10
N THR A 319 1.98 -25.99 -7.95
CA THR A 319 2.74 -26.56 -9.07
C THR A 319 1.77 -27.30 -9.99
N VAL A 320 1.42 -26.70 -11.12
CA VAL A 320 0.74 -27.42 -12.18
C VAL A 320 1.78 -28.30 -12.85
N ASN A 321 1.79 -29.57 -12.49
CA ASN A 321 2.56 -30.57 -13.19
C ASN A 321 1.99 -30.71 -14.60
N LEU A 322 2.71 -30.24 -15.61
CA LEU A 322 2.35 -30.35 -17.04
C LEU A 322 2.20 -31.80 -17.54
N THR A 323 2.42 -32.80 -16.69
CA THR A 323 2.19 -34.21 -17.02
C THR A 323 0.72 -34.61 -17.06
N ASP A 324 -0.21 -33.76 -16.59
CA ASP A 324 -1.65 -34.07 -16.55
C ASP A 324 -2.46 -33.48 -17.71
N VAL A 325 -1.80 -32.82 -18.66
CA VAL A 325 -2.45 -32.40 -19.91
C VAL A 325 -2.48 -33.58 -20.87
N ASN A 326 -3.62 -34.21 -21.03
CA ASN A 326 -3.84 -35.28 -21.99
C ASN A 326 -3.78 -34.70 -23.43
N LEU A 327 -2.59 -34.74 -24.03
CA LEU A 327 -2.32 -34.34 -25.43
C LEU A 327 -2.61 -35.45 -26.44
N THR A 328 -3.70 -36.21 -26.28
CA THR A 328 -3.96 -37.38 -27.14
C THR A 328 -4.47 -37.08 -28.55
N ASP A 329 -4.80 -35.83 -28.91
CA ASP A 329 -5.40 -35.49 -30.19
C ASP A 329 -4.63 -34.48 -31.05
N VAL A 330 -3.36 -34.18 -30.76
CA VAL A 330 -2.55 -33.28 -31.60
C VAL A 330 -1.40 -34.06 -32.23
N ASN A 331 -1.35 -34.10 -33.57
CA ASN A 331 -0.25 -34.68 -34.31
C ASN A 331 0.99 -33.76 -34.20
N LEU A 332 1.93 -34.15 -33.33
CA LEU A 332 3.11 -33.39 -32.88
C LEU A 332 4.29 -33.36 -33.89
N THR A 333 4.11 -33.68 -35.18
CA THR A 333 5.22 -33.76 -36.10
C THR A 333 5.72 -32.42 -36.65
N ASP A 334 5.00 -31.33 -36.49
CA ASP A 334 5.34 -30.02 -37.06
C ASP A 334 5.42 -28.83 -36.07
N VAL A 335 5.49 -29.10 -34.76
CA VAL A 335 5.61 -28.03 -33.78
C VAL A 335 6.92 -28.17 -33.02
N ASN A 336 7.87 -27.29 -33.28
CA ASN A 336 9.05 -27.13 -32.43
C ASN A 336 8.65 -26.40 -31.15
N LEU A 337 8.10 -27.14 -30.21
CA LEU A 337 7.87 -26.66 -28.82
C LEU A 337 9.19 -26.76 -28.06
N THR A 338 9.90 -25.65 -27.92
CA THR A 338 10.95 -25.56 -26.91
C THR A 338 10.25 -25.40 -25.56
N VAL A 339 10.04 -26.51 -24.86
CA VAL A 339 9.57 -26.47 -23.47
C VAL A 339 10.72 -25.87 -22.62
N VAL A 340 10.64 -24.57 -22.33
CA VAL A 340 11.49 -23.95 -21.33
C VAL A 340 10.91 -24.30 -19.98
N ASN A 341 11.68 -24.96 -19.12
CA ASN A 341 11.29 -25.28 -17.74
C ASN A 341 10.89 -23.97 -17.02
N LEU A 342 9.63 -23.88 -16.64
CA LEU A 342 8.99 -22.69 -16.06
C LEU A 342 9.43 -22.36 -14.63
N GLU A 343 10.22 -23.17 -13.96
CA GLU A 343 10.73 -22.91 -12.62
C GLU A 343 12.20 -23.31 -12.49
N SER A 344 13.10 -22.40 -12.82
CA SER A 344 14.44 -22.49 -12.26
C SER A 344 14.49 -21.61 -11.00
N GLU A 345 14.34 -22.20 -9.82
CA GLU A 345 14.76 -21.54 -8.59
C GLU A 345 16.28 -21.39 -8.63
N THR A 346 16.78 -20.26 -9.10
CA THR A 346 18.22 -19.99 -9.05
C THR A 346 18.59 -19.64 -7.62
N VAL A 347 19.48 -20.44 -7.06
CA VAL A 347 20.14 -20.13 -5.79
C VAL A 347 21.19 -19.06 -6.08
N VAL A 348 20.92 -17.81 -5.67
CA VAL A 348 21.83 -16.70 -5.89
C VAL A 348 22.63 -16.47 -4.61
N ASN A 349 23.94 -16.59 -4.71
CA ASN A 349 24.87 -16.09 -3.69
C ASN A 349 25.27 -14.68 -4.11
N LEU A 350 24.87 -13.65 -3.34
CA LEU A 350 25.20 -12.26 -3.63
C LEU A 350 26.41 -11.85 -2.81
N ASP A 351 27.38 -11.22 -3.45
CA ASP A 351 28.66 -10.78 -2.84
C ASP A 351 28.47 -9.77 -1.69
N GLU A 352 27.36 -9.01 -1.69
CA GLU A 352 26.99 -8.15 -0.57
C GLU A 352 25.81 -8.75 0.20
N PRO A 353 25.99 -9.03 1.51
CA PRO A 353 24.87 -9.49 2.31
C PRO A 353 23.84 -8.37 2.47
N PRO A 354 22.54 -8.63 2.25
CA PRO A 354 21.50 -7.68 2.58
C PRO A 354 21.45 -7.48 4.09
N PHE A 355 20.78 -6.41 4.53
CA PHE A 355 20.38 -6.32 5.91
C PHE A 355 19.54 -7.53 6.27
N ARG A 356 19.92 -8.22 7.34
CA ARG A 356 19.30 -9.46 7.78
C ARG A 356 19.37 -9.60 9.30
N GLY A 357 18.47 -10.37 9.85
CA GLY A 357 18.41 -10.52 11.29
C GLY A 357 17.51 -11.66 11.74
N VAL A 358 17.20 -11.65 13.03
CA VAL A 358 16.48 -12.71 13.69
C VAL A 358 15.29 -12.16 14.46
N ILE A 359 14.14 -12.87 14.36
CA ILE A 359 12.96 -12.64 15.19
C ILE A 359 12.70 -13.93 15.97
N CYS A 360 12.60 -13.83 17.29
CA CYS A 360 12.14 -14.92 18.14
C CYS A 360 10.63 -14.86 18.30
N HIS A 361 9.93 -15.88 17.82
CA HIS A 361 8.49 -16.04 17.99
C HIS A 361 8.22 -16.88 19.24
N PHE A 362 7.56 -16.27 20.23
CA PHE A 362 7.17 -16.89 21.48
C PHE A 362 5.67 -17.08 21.57
N ILE A 363 5.24 -18.17 22.19
CA ILE A 363 3.83 -18.45 22.53
C ILE A 363 3.63 -18.41 24.03
N SER A 364 2.47 -17.92 24.49
CA SER A 364 2.12 -17.89 25.91
C SER A 364 1.95 -19.32 26.48
N LYS A 365 2.51 -19.59 27.66
CA LYS A 365 2.34 -20.84 28.37
C LYS A 365 0.97 -20.99 29.03
N THR A 366 0.28 -19.88 29.23
CA THR A 366 -1.00 -19.86 29.95
C THR A 366 -2.22 -20.06 29.06
N PHE A 367 -2.04 -20.18 27.75
CA PHE A 367 -3.12 -20.29 26.74
C PHE A 367 -4.17 -19.17 26.81
N THR A 368 -3.89 -18.10 27.57
CA THR A 368 -4.81 -16.94 27.75
C THR A 368 -4.78 -16.00 26.55
N SER A 369 -3.78 -16.10 25.69
CA SER A 369 -3.65 -15.31 24.47
C SER A 369 -3.17 -16.16 23.33
N SER A 370 -3.86 -16.09 22.18
CA SER A 370 -3.42 -16.69 20.92
C SER A 370 -2.51 -15.75 20.13
N VAL A 371 -2.26 -14.53 20.63
CA VAL A 371 -1.43 -13.52 19.96
C VAL A 371 0.04 -13.89 20.16
N PRO A 372 0.83 -14.06 19.07
CA PRO A 372 2.26 -14.30 19.15
C PRO A 372 2.99 -13.14 19.84
N LYS A 373 4.04 -13.45 20.60
CA LYS A 373 4.98 -12.45 21.09
C LYS A 373 6.25 -12.54 20.27
N TYR A 374 6.57 -11.47 19.55
CA TYR A 374 7.81 -11.36 18.80
C TYR A 374 8.85 -10.59 19.60
N VAL A 375 10.10 -11.06 19.53
CA VAL A 375 11.28 -10.37 20.07
C VAL A 375 12.28 -10.20 18.95
N TYR A 376 12.68 -8.99 18.71
CA TYR A 376 13.47 -8.58 17.55
C TYR A 376 14.93 -8.40 17.94
N MET A 377 15.83 -9.00 17.18
CA MET A 377 17.26 -8.76 17.33
C MET A 377 17.59 -7.37 16.79
N PRO A 378 18.36 -6.54 17.51
CA PRO A 378 18.81 -5.26 16.97
C PRO A 378 19.52 -5.44 15.62
N VAL A 379 19.24 -4.55 14.66
CA VAL A 379 19.73 -4.69 13.27
C VAL A 379 21.22 -4.45 13.10
N ASP A 380 21.85 -3.85 14.09
CA ASP A 380 23.31 -3.62 14.19
C ASP A 380 24.07 -4.79 14.86
N THR A 381 23.35 -5.83 15.28
CA THR A 381 23.96 -7.01 15.88
C THR A 381 24.82 -7.76 14.86
N PRO A 382 26.09 -8.13 15.18
CA PRO A 382 26.90 -8.93 14.29
C PRO A 382 26.26 -10.27 13.90
N ILE A 383 26.35 -10.62 12.61
CA ILE A 383 25.79 -11.88 12.09
C ILE A 383 26.81 -13.00 12.31
N GLU A 384 27.08 -13.26 13.57
CA GLU A 384 27.94 -14.34 14.03
C GLU A 384 27.12 -15.36 14.83
N LYS A 385 27.38 -16.65 14.58
CA LYS A 385 26.55 -17.72 15.17
C LYS A 385 26.54 -17.66 16.69
N ASP A 386 27.70 -17.53 17.31
CA ASP A 386 27.82 -17.54 18.76
C ASP A 386 27.13 -16.31 19.41
N VAL A 387 27.18 -15.16 18.75
CA VAL A 387 26.51 -13.93 19.20
C VAL A 387 24.98 -14.10 19.14
N ILE A 388 24.49 -14.63 18.04
CA ILE A 388 23.03 -14.85 17.84
C ILE A 388 22.52 -15.93 18.77
N ASP A 389 23.22 -17.05 18.93
CA ASP A 389 22.83 -18.14 19.83
C ASP A 389 22.75 -17.66 21.28
N GLU A 390 23.71 -16.84 21.75
CA GLU A 390 23.67 -16.28 23.10
C GLU A 390 22.56 -15.25 23.26
N TRP A 391 22.26 -14.44 22.21
CA TRP A 391 21.12 -13.53 22.22
C TRP A 391 19.80 -14.32 22.34
N ILE A 392 19.59 -15.36 21.50
CA ILE A 392 18.39 -16.22 21.54
C ILE A 392 18.24 -16.85 22.93
N LYS A 393 19.33 -17.38 23.48
CA LYS A 393 19.34 -18.00 24.82
C LYS A 393 18.95 -16.99 25.90
N THR A 394 19.45 -15.77 25.81
CA THR A 394 19.08 -14.68 26.73
C THR A 394 17.59 -14.37 26.66
N GLN A 395 17.01 -14.25 25.45
CA GLN A 395 15.57 -14.00 25.30
C GLN A 395 14.72 -15.15 25.85
N LYS A 396 15.16 -16.40 25.63
CA LYS A 396 14.49 -17.59 26.20
C LYS A 396 14.49 -17.55 27.74
N GLU A 397 15.60 -17.17 28.35
CA GLU A 397 15.71 -17.08 29.81
C GLU A 397 14.84 -15.94 30.39
N LEU A 398 14.83 -14.78 29.73
CA LEU A 398 14.00 -13.62 30.14
C LEU A 398 12.50 -13.95 30.13
N LEU A 399 12.05 -14.73 29.17
CA LEU A 399 10.64 -15.05 28.97
C LEU A 399 10.22 -16.44 29.49
N LYS A 400 11.14 -17.19 30.10
CA LYS A 400 10.93 -18.59 30.48
C LYS A 400 9.72 -18.87 31.37
N GLU A 401 9.33 -17.92 32.22
CA GLU A 401 8.21 -18.10 33.15
C GLU A 401 6.85 -17.95 32.46
N THR A 402 6.77 -17.09 31.46
CA THR A 402 5.51 -16.71 30.81
C THR A 402 5.30 -17.27 29.42
N HIS A 403 6.40 -17.48 28.67
CA HIS A 403 6.35 -17.88 27.28
C HIS A 403 7.32 -19.03 26.98
N ALA A 404 7.05 -19.72 25.88
CA ALA A 404 7.94 -20.71 25.28
C ALA A 404 8.36 -20.26 23.87
N LEU A 405 9.62 -20.41 23.53
CA LEU A 405 10.09 -20.18 22.16
C LEU A 405 9.43 -21.20 21.24
N PHE A 406 8.71 -20.73 20.24
CA PHE A 406 8.03 -21.54 19.23
C PHE A 406 8.88 -21.70 17.97
N LYS A 407 9.38 -20.57 17.43
CA LYS A 407 10.16 -20.54 16.18
C LYS A 407 11.19 -19.42 16.25
N VAL A 408 12.34 -19.64 15.63
CA VAL A 408 13.31 -18.61 15.27
C VAL A 408 13.12 -18.32 13.79
N ILE A 409 12.88 -17.06 13.46
CA ILE A 409 12.63 -16.56 12.10
C ILE A 409 13.87 -15.80 11.67
N TYR A 410 14.48 -16.29 10.59
CA TYR A 410 15.65 -15.67 9.95
C TYR A 410 15.16 -14.86 8.74
N TRP A 411 15.35 -13.55 8.76
CA TRP A 411 14.83 -12.65 7.72
C TRP A 411 15.94 -11.89 7.02
N TYR A 412 15.62 -11.35 5.84
CA TYR A 412 16.43 -10.34 5.14
C TYR A 412 15.53 -9.28 4.50
N LEU A 413 16.11 -8.08 4.33
CA LEU A 413 15.49 -6.99 3.60
C LEU A 413 15.72 -7.21 2.10
N ASP A 414 14.65 -7.46 1.35
CA ASP A 414 14.68 -7.72 -0.09
C ASP A 414 14.60 -6.41 -0.88
N GLU A 415 13.75 -5.49 -0.42
CA GLU A 415 13.51 -4.22 -1.08
C GLU A 415 13.13 -3.14 -0.06
N TYR A 416 13.59 -1.91 -0.31
CA TYR A 416 13.32 -0.75 0.53
C TYR A 416 13.06 0.48 -0.35
N SER A 417 12.00 1.20 -0.06
CA SER A 417 11.69 2.49 -0.67
C SER A 417 11.27 3.47 0.42
N CYS A 418 11.74 4.70 0.33
CA CYS A 418 11.36 5.79 1.20
C CYS A 418 11.06 7.01 0.34
N VAL A 419 9.80 7.43 0.33
CA VAL A 419 9.30 8.51 -0.52
C VAL A 419 8.81 9.65 0.36
N PHE A 420 9.27 10.86 0.05
CA PHE A 420 8.85 12.06 0.75
C PHE A 420 7.48 12.53 0.26
N VAL A 421 6.55 12.79 1.17
CA VAL A 421 5.19 13.25 0.87
C VAL A 421 4.91 14.54 1.63
N LYS A 422 4.65 15.63 0.90
CA LYS A 422 4.24 16.91 1.50
C LYS A 422 2.74 16.91 1.82
N ARG A 423 2.35 17.71 2.84
CA ARG A 423 0.98 18.01 3.18
C ARG A 423 0.32 18.86 2.08
N ASN A 424 -0.87 18.47 1.64
CA ASN A 424 -1.67 19.22 0.67
C ASN A 424 -2.93 19.79 1.33
N ARG A 425 -2.86 21.02 1.80
CA ARG A 425 -3.95 21.70 2.51
C ARG A 425 -5.15 21.95 1.62
N LYS A 426 -4.94 22.35 0.34
CA LYS A 426 -6.02 22.62 -0.61
C LYS A 426 -6.84 21.36 -0.88
N TRP A 427 -6.17 20.23 -1.07
CA TRP A 427 -6.86 18.95 -1.22
C TRP A 427 -7.68 18.59 0.03
N PHE A 428 -7.12 18.77 1.22
CA PHE A 428 -7.82 18.47 2.47
C PHE A 428 -9.06 19.36 2.65
N GLU A 429 -8.95 20.67 2.38
CA GLU A 429 -10.07 21.60 2.46
C GLU A 429 -11.23 21.18 1.54
N ALA A 430 -10.93 20.70 0.32
CA ALA A 430 -11.93 20.17 -0.59
C ALA A 430 -12.49 18.79 -0.17
N ALA A 431 -11.69 17.99 0.54
CA ALA A 431 -12.08 16.65 1.01
C ALA A 431 -13.01 16.70 2.23
N VAL A 432 -12.83 17.68 3.13
CA VAL A 432 -13.58 17.81 4.40
C VAL A 432 -15.10 17.76 4.23
N PRO A 433 -15.75 18.47 3.30
CA PRO A 433 -17.20 18.41 3.14
C PRO A 433 -17.72 16.98 2.89
N LYS A 434 -17.05 16.21 2.03
CA LYS A 434 -17.42 14.81 1.74
C LYS A 434 -17.24 13.90 2.96
N ILE A 435 -16.17 14.14 3.73
CA ILE A 435 -15.91 13.37 4.96
C ILE A 435 -16.98 13.66 6.01
N GLN A 436 -17.37 14.93 6.18
CA GLN A 436 -18.43 15.32 7.09
C GLN A 436 -19.80 14.77 6.67
N GLU A 437 -20.11 14.77 5.37
CA GLU A 437 -21.32 14.15 4.84
C GLU A 437 -21.37 12.64 5.13
N ALA A 438 -20.24 11.94 4.94
CA ALA A 438 -20.13 10.52 5.29
C ALA A 438 -20.36 10.30 6.79
N TRP A 439 -19.78 11.14 7.64
CA TRP A 439 -19.99 11.03 9.08
C TRP A 439 -21.44 11.32 9.49
N ASN A 440 -22.04 12.35 8.96
CA ASN A 440 -23.46 12.68 9.20
C ASN A 440 -24.38 11.50 8.76
N THR A 441 -24.01 10.83 7.67
CA THR A 441 -24.73 9.63 7.22
C THR A 441 -24.58 8.49 8.22
N ILE A 442 -23.37 8.26 8.77
CA ILE A 442 -23.12 7.25 9.81
C ILE A 442 -23.97 7.54 11.04
N GLU A 443 -23.96 8.79 11.55
CA GLU A 443 -24.72 9.18 12.73
C GLU A 443 -26.24 8.98 12.53
N LYS A 444 -26.72 9.37 11.36
CA LYS A 444 -28.13 9.19 10.98
C LYS A 444 -28.50 7.71 10.90
N GLU A 445 -27.68 6.89 10.26
CA GLU A 445 -27.99 5.48 10.02
C GLU A 445 -27.75 4.60 11.25
N ARG A 446 -26.91 4.99 12.19
CA ARG A 446 -26.86 4.38 13.53
C ARG A 446 -28.22 4.39 14.23
N VAL A 447 -29.08 5.37 13.93
CA VAL A 447 -30.42 5.52 14.53
C VAL A 447 -31.51 4.94 13.63
N SER A 448 -31.42 5.18 12.31
CA SER A 448 -32.50 4.83 11.36
C SER A 448 -32.38 3.43 10.75
N GLY A 449 -31.25 2.73 10.96
CA GLY A 449 -30.94 1.43 10.37
C GLY A 449 -29.98 1.51 9.20
N TYR A 450 -29.08 0.54 9.10
CA TYR A 450 -27.95 0.49 8.15
C TYR A 450 -27.84 -0.84 7.41
N GLU A 451 -28.78 -1.76 7.61
CA GLU A 451 -28.73 -3.14 7.07
C GLU A 451 -28.76 -3.17 5.53
N HIS A 452 -29.32 -2.13 4.92
CA HIS A 452 -29.37 -1.97 3.46
C HIS A 452 -27.97 -1.79 2.82
N ARG A 453 -26.98 -1.37 3.63
CA ARG A 453 -25.58 -1.21 3.18
C ARG A 453 -24.76 -2.49 3.30
N ALA A 454 -25.31 -3.56 3.88
CA ALA A 454 -24.64 -4.83 3.97
C ALA A 454 -24.28 -5.36 2.57
N THR A 455 -23.05 -5.83 2.41
CA THR A 455 -22.59 -6.46 1.17
C THR A 455 -23.51 -7.64 0.84
N LYS A 456 -24.25 -7.57 -0.25
CA LYS A 456 -25.03 -8.71 -0.75
C LYS A 456 -24.01 -9.79 -1.12
N LYS A 457 -23.93 -10.87 -0.33
CA LYS A 457 -23.19 -12.06 -0.74
C LYS A 457 -23.77 -12.47 -2.10
N LYS A 458 -22.98 -12.45 -3.17
CA LYS A 458 -23.37 -13.10 -4.42
C LYS A 458 -23.65 -14.55 -4.04
N ARG A 459 -24.92 -14.95 -3.98
CA ARG A 459 -25.29 -16.35 -4.05
C ARG A 459 -24.89 -16.78 -5.46
N ASN A 460 -23.85 -17.55 -5.57
CA ASN A 460 -23.64 -18.36 -6.74
C ASN A 460 -24.82 -19.35 -6.76
N GLU A 461 -25.91 -19.00 -7.42
CA GLU A 461 -26.89 -19.96 -7.83
C GLU A 461 -26.23 -20.82 -8.89
N VAL A 462 -25.70 -21.95 -8.46
CA VAL A 462 -25.32 -23.01 -9.38
C VAL A 462 -26.64 -23.52 -9.95
N VAL A 463 -27.00 -23.05 -11.13
CA VAL A 463 -28.08 -23.65 -11.93
C VAL A 463 -27.57 -25.02 -12.36
N VAL A 464 -27.92 -26.04 -11.60
CA VAL A 464 -27.71 -27.43 -12.01
C VAL A 464 -28.88 -27.77 -12.95
N GLU A 465 -28.64 -27.76 -14.25
CA GLU A 465 -29.57 -28.39 -15.20
C GLU A 465 -29.59 -29.89 -14.91
N THR A 466 -30.65 -30.35 -14.25
CA THR A 466 -30.86 -31.77 -14.00
C THR A 466 -31.46 -32.40 -15.25
N THR A 467 -30.69 -33.20 -15.98
CA THR A 467 -31.24 -34.21 -16.86
C THR A 467 -31.94 -35.33 -16.03
N ALA A 468 -33.04 -35.85 -16.51
CA ALA A 468 -34.07 -36.56 -15.75
C ALA A 468 -33.69 -37.93 -15.11
N ASP A 469 -32.43 -38.35 -15.15
CA ASP A 469 -32.06 -39.73 -14.76
C ASP A 469 -31.19 -39.88 -13.48
N ASN A 470 -30.89 -38.79 -12.73
CA ASN A 470 -30.05 -38.89 -11.54
C ASN A 470 -30.68 -38.40 -10.22
N ASN A 471 -31.98 -38.66 -10.02
CA ASN A 471 -32.75 -38.12 -8.88
C ASN A 471 -32.50 -38.80 -7.52
N LYS A 472 -31.46 -39.61 -7.35
CA LYS A 472 -31.27 -40.34 -6.08
C LYS A 472 -29.98 -40.00 -5.29
N LEU A 473 -29.09 -39.19 -5.81
CA LEU A 473 -27.77 -38.99 -5.19
C LEU A 473 -27.45 -37.57 -4.68
N ILE A 474 -28.33 -36.57 -4.85
CA ILE A 474 -27.99 -35.17 -4.50
C ILE A 474 -28.97 -34.62 -3.46
N LYS A 475 -29.12 -35.30 -2.32
CA LYS A 475 -29.95 -34.71 -1.22
C LYS A 475 -29.15 -34.00 -0.13
N ASN A 476 -27.80 -34.05 -0.12
CA ASN A 476 -27.00 -33.52 1.01
C ASN A 476 -25.74 -32.73 0.60
N LEU A 477 -25.82 -31.84 -0.37
CA LEU A 477 -24.76 -30.91 -0.66
C LEU A 477 -25.00 -29.57 0.05
N GLN A 478 -24.26 -29.29 1.12
CA GLN A 478 -24.16 -27.96 1.72
C GLN A 478 -22.81 -27.34 1.36
N VAL A 479 -22.85 -26.22 0.63
CA VAL A 479 -21.64 -25.43 0.35
C VAL A 479 -21.56 -24.30 1.38
N ASN A 480 -20.57 -24.37 2.27
CA ASN A 480 -20.20 -23.28 3.16
C ASN A 480 -18.79 -22.82 2.81
N ASN A 481 -18.63 -21.54 2.48
CA ASN A 481 -17.34 -20.88 2.26
C ASN A 481 -16.40 -21.54 1.23
N GLY A 482 -16.94 -21.97 0.09
CA GLY A 482 -16.14 -22.53 -1.00
C GLY A 482 -15.58 -23.94 -0.77
N ILE A 483 -15.87 -24.57 0.34
CA ILE A 483 -15.50 -25.96 0.63
C ILE A 483 -16.71 -26.87 0.47
N CYS A 484 -16.62 -27.83 -0.43
CA CYS A 484 -17.64 -28.87 -0.63
C CYS A 484 -17.41 -30.01 0.38
N LEU A 485 -18.27 -30.11 1.40
CA LEU A 485 -18.23 -31.23 2.34
C LEU A 485 -19.26 -32.27 1.90
N ILE A 486 -18.79 -33.43 1.42
CA ILE A 486 -19.62 -34.61 1.18
C ILE A 486 -19.73 -35.36 2.51
N LYS A 487 -20.94 -35.40 3.09
CA LYS A 487 -21.24 -36.37 4.16
C LYS A 487 -21.62 -37.68 3.50
N LEU A 488 -20.79 -38.67 3.69
CA LEU A 488 -21.13 -40.08 3.43
C LEU A 488 -21.80 -40.63 4.71
N ASP A 489 -23.05 -41.03 4.57
CA ASP A 489 -23.73 -41.84 5.61
C ASP A 489 -23.22 -43.30 5.58
#